data_1fa972383692a389d086ca15d1a37adc
#
_entry.id   1fa972383692a389d086ca15d1a37adc
#
_cell.length_a   1.000
_cell.length_b   1.000
_cell.length_c   1.000
_cell.angle_alpha   90.00
_cell.angle_beta   90.00
_cell.angle_gamma   90.00
#
_symmetry.space_group_name_H-M   'P 1'
#
loop_
_entity.id
_entity.type
_entity.pdbx_description
1 polymer ?
#
loop_
_entity_poly.entity_id
_entity_poly.type
_entity_poly.pdbx_seq_one_letter_code
_entity_poly.pdbx_strand_id
1 'polypeptide(L)'
;MPFVGEIFAQLKAAGSNPVLQEIRDGQITAVTGTELLELVQRARTFLASKSLAKGERCGLLASNTIRWIAMDLAATAEGLIVVPLYYRQAPHELVAMMKDSTPALVCCGDATLRDGIQQNWAAAAPHFLFDEIFARVDGIALDRPQVRSEDPVTIIYTSGTSGEAKGVVLTAANVGFMLGCTSARLDLLMGGRTSHDRIFHYLPFSFCASWIAVLTFLLRGSLVTLNTDLTKIPNDMPGRAALFPQCPPIAGAHAPRR
;
A
#
# COMPACT_ATOMS: atom_id res chain seq x y z
N MET A 1 8.06 -7.56 -17.57
CA MET A 1 6.73 -7.06 -17.13
C MET A 1 6.93 -5.98 -16.09
N PRO A 2 6.09 -4.94 -16.03
CA PRO A 2 6.09 -4.04 -14.88
C PRO A 2 5.86 -4.84 -13.59
N PHE A 3 6.45 -4.40 -12.49
CA PHE A 3 6.42 -5.07 -11.18
C PHE A 3 5.01 -5.51 -10.73
N VAL A 4 3.97 -4.73 -11.06
CA VAL A 4 2.59 -5.04 -10.71
C VAL A 4 2.10 -6.35 -11.35
N GLY A 5 2.54 -6.65 -12.57
CA GLY A 5 2.23 -7.92 -13.25
C GLY A 5 2.90 -9.11 -12.58
N GLU A 6 4.11 -8.93 -12.06
CA GLU A 6 4.83 -9.96 -11.29
C GLU A 6 4.13 -10.23 -9.95
N ILE A 7 3.67 -9.17 -9.25
CA ILE A 7 2.86 -9.31 -8.04
C ILE A 7 1.57 -10.08 -8.33
N PHE A 8 0.85 -9.74 -9.42
CA PHE A 8 -0.37 -10.46 -9.79
C PHE A 8 -0.12 -11.93 -10.13
N ALA A 9 0.99 -12.24 -10.80
CA ALA A 9 1.39 -13.62 -11.06
C ALA A 9 1.65 -14.38 -9.75
N GLN A 10 2.33 -13.75 -8.79
CA GLN A 10 2.60 -14.32 -7.47
C GLN A 10 1.31 -14.54 -6.66
N LEU A 11 0.38 -13.57 -6.66
CA LEU A 11 -0.92 -13.71 -5.99
C LEU A 11 -1.75 -14.83 -6.62
N LYS A 12 -1.73 -14.96 -7.94
CA LYS A 12 -2.38 -16.07 -8.65
C LYS A 12 -1.77 -17.42 -8.26
N ALA A 13 -0.45 -17.51 -8.15
CA ALA A 13 0.26 -18.71 -7.72
C ALA A 13 -0.04 -19.08 -6.26
N ALA A 14 -0.25 -18.08 -5.38
CA ALA A 14 -0.64 -18.29 -3.99
C ALA A 14 -2.05 -18.90 -3.87
N GLY A 15 -2.97 -18.59 -4.79
CA GLY A 15 -4.30 -19.21 -4.85
C GLY A 15 -5.07 -19.04 -3.55
N SER A 16 -5.40 -20.18 -2.90
CA SER A 16 -6.12 -20.22 -1.60
C SER A 16 -5.22 -20.00 -0.38
N ASN A 17 -3.91 -19.81 -0.55
CA ASN A 17 -3.03 -19.53 0.57
C ASN A 17 -3.20 -18.06 1.04
N PRO A 18 -3.22 -17.80 2.37
CA PRO A 18 -3.25 -16.46 2.90
C PRO A 18 -2.00 -15.66 2.51
N VAL A 19 -2.19 -14.42 2.06
CA VAL A 19 -1.11 -13.50 1.67
C VAL A 19 -1.07 -12.24 2.51
N LEU A 20 -2.24 -11.76 2.95
CA LEU A 20 -2.38 -10.61 3.84
C LEU A 20 -3.30 -10.94 5.00
N GLN A 21 -2.98 -10.37 6.15
CA GLN A 21 -3.84 -10.34 7.34
C GLN A 21 -3.88 -8.92 7.86
N GLU A 22 -5.00 -8.47 8.42
CA GLU A 22 -5.07 -7.23 9.18
C GLU A 22 -5.59 -7.49 10.59
N ILE A 23 -5.05 -6.75 11.55
CA ILE A 23 -5.49 -6.78 12.93
C ILE A 23 -6.33 -5.54 13.17
N ARG A 24 -7.60 -5.74 13.52
CA ARG A 24 -8.51 -4.66 13.88
C ARG A 24 -9.25 -5.05 15.15
N ASP A 25 -9.15 -4.24 16.19
CA ASP A 25 -9.80 -4.47 17.50
C ASP A 25 -9.52 -5.87 18.07
N GLY A 26 -8.30 -6.35 17.93
CA GLY A 26 -7.87 -7.67 18.38
C GLY A 26 -8.32 -8.84 17.50
N GLN A 27 -9.15 -8.59 16.48
CA GLN A 27 -9.56 -9.60 15.52
C GLN A 27 -8.64 -9.62 14.29
N ILE A 28 -8.44 -10.82 13.73
CA ILE A 28 -7.64 -11.01 12.53
C ILE A 28 -8.57 -11.34 11.38
N THR A 29 -8.48 -10.51 10.34
CA THR A 29 -9.08 -10.82 9.04
C THR A 29 -7.95 -11.16 8.07
N ALA A 30 -8.04 -12.29 7.38
CA ALA A 30 -7.06 -12.72 6.39
C ALA A 30 -7.70 -12.77 5.01
N VAL A 31 -6.88 -12.55 3.98
CA VAL A 31 -7.26 -12.79 2.59
C VAL A 31 -6.21 -13.64 1.89
N THR A 32 -6.69 -14.51 1.03
CA THR A 32 -5.89 -15.37 0.15
C THR A 32 -5.43 -14.60 -1.08
N GLY A 33 -4.52 -15.19 -1.87
CA GLY A 33 -4.11 -14.61 -3.15
C GLY A 33 -5.29 -14.38 -4.10
N THR A 34 -6.22 -15.34 -4.17
CA THR A 34 -7.45 -15.22 -4.98
C THR A 34 -8.34 -14.08 -4.48
N GLU A 35 -8.62 -14.01 -3.18
CA GLU A 35 -9.48 -12.96 -2.60
C GLU A 35 -8.87 -11.57 -2.74
N LEU A 36 -7.54 -11.44 -2.61
CA LEU A 36 -6.88 -10.15 -2.86
C LEU A 36 -7.01 -9.72 -4.32
N LEU A 37 -6.84 -10.65 -5.28
CA LEU A 37 -7.06 -10.35 -6.70
C LEU A 37 -8.51 -9.97 -6.99
N GLU A 38 -9.50 -10.55 -6.32
CA GLU A 38 -10.91 -10.14 -6.44
C GLU A 38 -11.12 -8.72 -5.91
N LEU A 39 -10.50 -8.34 -4.78
CA LEU A 39 -10.55 -6.96 -4.28
C LEU A 39 -9.90 -6.00 -5.28
N VAL A 40 -8.73 -6.33 -5.81
CA VAL A 40 -8.07 -5.54 -6.87
C VAL A 40 -9.00 -5.39 -8.07
N GLN A 41 -9.66 -6.48 -8.51
CA GLN A 41 -10.58 -6.43 -9.64
C GLN A 41 -11.78 -5.50 -9.39
N ARG A 42 -12.37 -5.51 -8.18
CA ARG A 42 -13.46 -4.60 -7.81
C ARG A 42 -13.01 -3.14 -7.88
N ALA A 43 -11.85 -2.82 -7.30
CA ALA A 43 -11.28 -1.47 -7.34
C ALA A 43 -10.97 -1.03 -8.79
N ARG A 44 -10.44 -1.93 -9.65
CA ARG A 44 -10.21 -1.65 -11.07
C ARG A 44 -11.51 -1.36 -11.82
N THR A 45 -12.56 -2.16 -11.59
CA THR A 45 -13.89 -1.95 -12.17
C THR A 45 -14.46 -0.59 -11.78
N PHE A 46 -14.31 -0.21 -10.49
CA PHE A 46 -14.70 1.12 -10.03
C PHE A 46 -13.91 2.22 -10.75
N LEU A 47 -12.58 2.13 -10.84
CA LEU A 47 -11.75 3.12 -11.53
C LEU A 47 -12.10 3.24 -13.01
N ALA A 48 -12.32 2.13 -13.70
CA ALA A 48 -12.74 2.11 -15.10
C ALA A 48 -14.07 2.85 -15.31
N SER A 49 -15.02 2.78 -14.33
CA SER A 49 -16.28 3.52 -14.37
C SER A 49 -16.13 5.04 -14.28
N LYS A 50 -14.95 5.53 -13.86
CA LYS A 50 -14.64 6.97 -13.73
C LYS A 50 -14.03 7.57 -15.01
N SER A 51 -13.77 6.76 -16.03
CA SER A 51 -13.20 7.20 -17.32
C SER A 51 -11.90 8.01 -17.17
N LEU A 52 -11.05 7.63 -16.23
CA LEU A 52 -9.78 8.29 -15.97
C LEU A 52 -8.77 7.97 -17.07
N ALA A 53 -8.00 8.99 -17.47
CA ALA A 53 -6.91 8.80 -18.41
C ALA A 53 -5.65 8.23 -17.70
N LYS A 54 -4.84 7.48 -18.45
CA LYS A 54 -3.53 7.05 -17.97
C LYS A 54 -2.68 8.26 -17.56
N GLY A 55 -2.02 8.16 -16.40
CA GLY A 55 -1.20 9.24 -15.83
C GLY A 55 -1.97 10.25 -14.98
N GLU A 56 -3.30 10.12 -14.86
CA GLU A 56 -4.03 10.90 -13.86
C GLU A 56 -3.70 10.43 -12.44
N ARG A 57 -3.80 11.35 -11.46
CA ARG A 57 -3.42 11.07 -10.08
C ARG A 57 -4.62 10.61 -9.29
N CYS A 58 -4.38 9.57 -8.48
CA CYS A 58 -5.34 8.99 -7.55
C CYS A 58 -4.84 9.21 -6.12
N GLY A 59 -5.47 10.11 -5.38
CA GLY A 59 -5.16 10.30 -3.95
C GLY A 59 -5.63 9.09 -3.16
N LEU A 60 -4.78 8.57 -2.26
CA LEU A 60 -5.09 7.40 -1.42
C LEU A 60 -4.88 7.75 0.05
N LEU A 61 -5.98 8.02 0.75
CA LEU A 61 -6.02 8.51 2.13
C LEU A 61 -6.71 7.48 3.05
N ALA A 62 -5.95 6.59 3.64
CA ALA A 62 -6.45 5.58 4.57
C ALA A 62 -5.35 5.02 5.46
N SER A 63 -5.73 4.36 6.56
CA SER A 63 -4.82 3.55 7.37
C SER A 63 -4.35 2.30 6.61
N ASN A 64 -3.32 1.63 7.15
CA ASN A 64 -2.81 0.39 6.60
C ASN A 64 -3.88 -0.71 6.65
N THR A 65 -4.47 -1.04 5.52
CA THR A 65 -5.50 -2.09 5.42
C THR A 65 -5.28 -2.93 4.17
N ILE A 66 -5.91 -4.10 4.11
CA ILE A 66 -5.95 -4.94 2.91
C ILE A 66 -6.54 -4.16 1.73
N ARG A 67 -7.60 -3.37 1.97
CA ARG A 67 -8.24 -2.54 0.94
C ARG A 67 -7.33 -1.45 0.41
N TRP A 68 -6.45 -0.88 1.26
CA TRP A 68 -5.45 0.09 0.83
C TRP A 68 -4.51 -0.52 -0.23
N ILE A 69 -3.99 -1.73 0.06
CA ILE A 69 -3.09 -2.45 -0.86
C ILE A 69 -3.82 -2.81 -2.16
N ALA A 70 -5.06 -3.31 -2.05
CA ALA A 70 -5.87 -3.63 -3.22
C ALA A 70 -6.11 -2.40 -4.12
N MET A 71 -6.36 -1.23 -3.52
CA MET A 71 -6.57 0.03 -4.22
C MET A 71 -5.29 0.52 -4.91
N ASP A 72 -4.14 0.46 -4.22
CA ASP A 72 -2.83 0.83 -4.76
C ASP A 72 -2.48 -0.02 -6.00
N LEU A 73 -2.61 -1.35 -5.87
CA LEU A 73 -2.37 -2.28 -6.97
C LEU A 73 -3.35 -2.05 -8.14
N ALA A 74 -4.62 -1.75 -7.84
CA ALA A 74 -5.64 -1.48 -8.84
C ALA A 74 -5.34 -0.18 -9.62
N ALA A 75 -5.05 0.91 -8.91
CA ALA A 75 -4.75 2.21 -9.52
C ALA A 75 -3.48 2.11 -10.39
N THR A 76 -2.43 1.46 -9.89
CA THR A 76 -1.21 1.21 -10.67
C THR A 76 -1.51 0.37 -11.92
N ALA A 77 -2.34 -0.67 -11.81
CA ALA A 77 -2.70 -1.51 -12.96
C ALA A 77 -3.53 -0.77 -14.02
N GLU A 78 -4.32 0.24 -13.63
CA GLU A 78 -5.04 1.14 -14.54
C GLU A 78 -4.16 2.27 -15.08
N GLY A 79 -2.86 2.29 -14.76
CA GLY A 79 -1.91 3.30 -15.24
C GLY A 79 -2.08 4.67 -14.58
N LEU A 80 -2.74 4.72 -13.42
CA LEU A 80 -2.86 5.94 -12.62
C LEU A 80 -1.61 6.14 -11.75
N ILE A 81 -1.35 7.38 -11.39
CA ILE A 81 -0.27 7.74 -10.48
C ILE A 81 -0.86 7.81 -9.06
N VAL A 82 -0.49 6.87 -8.20
CA VAL A 82 -0.98 6.85 -6.81
C VAL A 82 -0.29 7.94 -5.99
N VAL A 83 -1.07 8.69 -5.23
CA VAL A 83 -0.57 9.69 -4.27
C VAL A 83 -0.95 9.21 -2.87
N PRO A 84 -0.07 8.43 -2.20
CA PRO A 84 -0.34 7.93 -0.87
C PRO A 84 -0.21 9.04 0.16
N LEU A 85 -1.27 9.27 0.93
CA LEU A 85 -1.37 10.34 1.91
C LEU A 85 -1.43 9.77 3.33
N TYR A 86 -0.69 10.38 4.26
CA TYR A 86 -0.65 9.91 5.64
C TYR A 86 -1.91 10.33 6.40
N TYR A 87 -2.76 9.38 6.75
CA TYR A 87 -4.07 9.59 7.35
C TYR A 87 -4.07 10.32 8.71
N ARG A 88 -2.92 10.39 9.40
CA ARG A 88 -2.74 11.12 10.67
C ARG A 88 -2.18 12.54 10.48
N GLN A 89 -1.91 12.94 9.26
CA GLN A 89 -1.43 14.29 8.97
C GLN A 89 -2.56 15.31 9.11
N ALA A 90 -2.21 16.54 9.46
CA ALA A 90 -3.19 17.60 9.62
C ALA A 90 -3.95 17.86 8.29
N PRO A 91 -5.27 18.08 8.31
CA PRO A 91 -6.06 18.24 7.08
C PRO A 91 -5.54 19.34 6.15
N HIS A 92 -5.04 20.45 6.68
CA HIS A 92 -4.49 21.54 5.86
C HIS A 92 -3.21 21.15 5.10
N GLU A 93 -2.37 20.27 5.68
CA GLU A 93 -1.18 19.74 5.02
C GLU A 93 -1.55 18.74 3.93
N LEU A 94 -2.54 17.87 4.21
CA LEU A 94 -3.10 16.96 3.20
C LEU A 94 -3.66 17.71 2.01
N VAL A 95 -4.40 18.81 2.27
CA VAL A 95 -4.95 19.68 1.23
C VAL A 95 -3.84 20.34 0.42
N ALA A 96 -2.75 20.78 1.05
CA ALA A 96 -1.60 21.35 0.32
C ALA A 96 -0.98 20.33 -0.64
N MET A 97 -0.75 19.08 -0.20
CA MET A 97 -0.24 17.99 -1.04
C MET A 97 -1.19 17.64 -2.19
N MET A 98 -2.51 17.63 -1.93
CA MET A 98 -3.51 17.37 -2.97
C MET A 98 -3.62 18.51 -3.98
N LYS A 99 -3.46 19.78 -3.55
CA LYS A 99 -3.40 20.92 -4.47
C LYS A 99 -2.17 20.86 -5.38
N ASP A 100 -1.04 20.43 -4.85
CA ASP A 100 0.20 20.26 -5.61
C ASP A 100 0.10 19.07 -6.59
N SER A 101 -0.34 17.92 -6.13
CA SER A 101 -0.48 16.71 -6.96
C SER A 101 -1.70 16.73 -7.90
N THR A 102 -2.68 17.59 -7.66
CA THR A 102 -3.92 17.72 -8.46
C THR A 102 -4.57 16.37 -8.80
N PRO A 103 -5.02 15.56 -7.81
CA PRO A 103 -5.61 14.27 -8.07
C PRO A 103 -6.96 14.41 -8.81
N ALA A 104 -7.24 13.49 -9.74
CA ALA A 104 -8.52 13.42 -10.43
C ALA A 104 -9.64 12.88 -9.52
N LEU A 105 -9.26 12.04 -8.54
CA LEU A 105 -10.13 11.57 -7.46
C LEU A 105 -9.30 11.23 -6.21
N VAL A 106 -9.99 11.14 -5.07
CA VAL A 106 -9.40 10.72 -3.79
C VAL A 106 -10.19 9.54 -3.22
N CYS A 107 -9.46 8.48 -2.90
CA CYS A 107 -10.00 7.28 -2.24
C CYS A 107 -9.75 7.39 -0.74
N CYS A 108 -10.81 7.41 0.05
CA CYS A 108 -10.75 7.56 1.50
C CYS A 108 -11.12 6.27 2.22
N GLY A 109 -10.38 5.93 3.27
CA GLY A 109 -10.65 4.76 4.09
C GLY A 109 -11.96 4.84 4.86
N ASP A 110 -12.33 6.04 5.29
CA ASP A 110 -13.54 6.31 6.07
C ASP A 110 -14.07 7.73 5.86
N ALA A 111 -15.29 7.98 6.37
CA ALA A 111 -15.97 9.26 6.22
C ALA A 111 -15.27 10.39 7.00
N THR A 112 -14.64 10.11 8.12
CA THR A 112 -13.94 11.12 8.94
C THR A 112 -12.80 11.75 8.16
N LEU A 113 -12.02 10.93 7.46
CA LEU A 113 -10.94 11.40 6.60
C LEU A 113 -11.45 12.22 5.43
N ARG A 114 -12.50 11.75 4.75
CA ARG A 114 -13.15 12.48 3.65
C ARG A 114 -13.65 13.85 4.11
N ASP A 115 -14.43 13.87 5.17
CA ASP A 115 -15.09 15.09 5.67
C ASP A 115 -14.06 16.11 6.17
N GLY A 116 -12.96 15.64 6.80
CA GLY A 116 -11.85 16.49 7.19
C GLY A 116 -11.19 17.22 6.01
N ILE A 117 -11.07 16.57 4.84
CA ILE A 117 -10.58 17.24 3.63
C ILE A 117 -11.61 18.21 3.08
N GLN A 118 -12.87 17.80 2.94
CA GLN A 118 -13.93 18.63 2.36
C GLN A 118 -14.18 19.92 3.14
N GLN A 119 -14.08 19.88 4.48
CA GLN A 119 -14.17 21.05 5.34
C GLN A 119 -13.03 22.06 5.11
N ASN A 120 -11.84 21.58 4.72
CA ASN A 120 -10.67 22.42 4.48
C ASN A 120 -10.48 22.81 3.01
N TRP A 121 -11.19 22.16 2.09
CA TRP A 121 -11.11 22.43 0.65
C TRP A 121 -12.40 22.04 -0.06
N ALA A 122 -13.34 22.98 -0.11
CA ALA A 122 -14.67 22.77 -0.71
C ALA A 122 -14.62 22.42 -2.22
N ALA A 123 -13.60 22.88 -2.94
CA ALA A 123 -13.39 22.60 -4.37
C ALA A 123 -12.47 21.38 -4.60
N ALA A 124 -12.38 20.47 -3.62
CA ALA A 124 -11.59 19.25 -3.75
C ALA A 124 -12.09 18.36 -4.88
N ALA A 125 -11.18 17.54 -5.41
CA ALA A 125 -11.52 16.46 -6.33
C ALA A 125 -12.61 15.53 -5.74
N PRO A 126 -13.37 14.79 -6.54
CA PRO A 126 -14.34 13.83 -6.03
C PRO A 126 -13.71 12.83 -5.04
N HIS A 127 -14.36 12.62 -3.90
CA HIS A 127 -13.92 11.70 -2.86
C HIS A 127 -14.84 10.49 -2.80
N PHE A 128 -14.26 9.30 -2.73
CA PHE A 128 -14.98 8.04 -2.65
C PHE A 128 -14.51 7.23 -1.44
N LEU A 129 -15.44 6.65 -0.72
CA LEU A 129 -15.13 5.76 0.40
C LEU A 129 -14.77 4.35 -0.08
N PHE A 130 -13.95 3.65 0.67
CA PHE A 130 -13.62 2.25 0.36
C PHE A 130 -14.87 1.37 0.27
N ASP A 131 -15.93 1.65 1.05
CA ASP A 131 -17.16 0.88 0.97
C ASP A 131 -17.88 1.06 -0.38
N GLU A 132 -17.78 2.24 -1.00
CA GLU A 132 -18.30 2.50 -2.34
C GLU A 132 -17.42 1.84 -3.42
N ILE A 133 -16.10 1.93 -3.26
CA ILE A 133 -15.11 1.39 -4.23
C ILE A 133 -15.17 -0.13 -4.29
N PHE A 134 -15.24 -0.79 -3.14
CA PHE A 134 -15.23 -2.24 -3.03
C PHE A 134 -16.62 -2.87 -3.01
N ALA A 135 -17.69 -2.09 -3.19
CA ALA A 135 -19.01 -2.60 -3.45
C ALA A 135 -18.99 -3.52 -4.69
N ARG A 136 -19.82 -4.57 -4.66
CA ARG A 136 -19.88 -5.52 -5.77
C ARG A 136 -20.50 -4.83 -7.00
N VAL A 137 -19.71 -4.70 -8.06
CA VAL A 137 -20.16 -4.21 -9.36
C VAL A 137 -19.95 -5.32 -10.37
N ASP A 138 -20.99 -5.73 -11.09
CA ASP A 138 -20.89 -6.76 -12.12
C ASP A 138 -20.26 -6.17 -13.40
N GLY A 139 -19.25 -6.85 -13.87
CA GLY A 139 -18.74 -6.96 -15.22
C GLY A 139 -18.56 -5.71 -16.09
N ILE A 140 -17.54 -4.87 -15.81
CA ILE A 140 -16.96 -4.00 -16.86
C ILE A 140 -15.75 -4.75 -17.45
N ALA A 141 -15.73 -4.93 -18.77
CA ALA A 141 -14.52 -5.40 -19.47
C ALA A 141 -13.43 -4.36 -19.29
N LEU A 142 -12.30 -4.79 -18.70
CA LEU A 142 -11.17 -3.89 -18.48
C LEU A 142 -10.25 -3.96 -19.69
N ASP A 143 -10.27 -2.90 -20.49
CA ASP A 143 -9.17 -2.64 -21.44
C ASP A 143 -7.99 -2.19 -20.60
N ARG A 144 -6.86 -2.93 -20.70
CA ARG A 144 -5.72 -2.75 -19.80
C ARG A 144 -4.73 -1.78 -20.40
N PRO A 145 -4.58 -0.54 -19.89
CA PRO A 145 -3.46 0.30 -20.28
C PRO A 145 -2.16 -0.40 -19.91
N GLN A 146 -1.27 -0.56 -20.86
CA GLN A 146 0.06 -1.11 -20.56
C GLN A 146 0.86 -0.06 -19.79
N VAL A 147 1.22 -0.37 -18.56
CA VAL A 147 2.20 0.40 -17.78
C VAL A 147 3.58 0.11 -18.36
N ARG A 148 4.32 1.14 -18.78
CA ARG A 148 5.69 1.03 -19.29
C ARG A 148 6.69 1.31 -18.18
N SER A 149 7.96 0.98 -18.41
CA SER A 149 9.04 1.20 -17.44
C SER A 149 9.22 2.66 -17.06
N GLU A 150 9.04 3.56 -18.01
CA GLU A 150 9.19 5.01 -17.84
C GLU A 150 7.96 5.71 -17.25
N ASP A 151 6.80 5.02 -17.19
CA ASP A 151 5.58 5.63 -16.68
C ASP A 151 5.71 5.93 -15.18
N PRO A 152 5.32 7.14 -14.74
CA PRO A 152 5.15 7.43 -13.32
C PRO A 152 4.06 6.54 -12.72
N VAL A 153 4.30 6.01 -11.52
CA VAL A 153 3.34 5.14 -10.81
C VAL A 153 2.95 5.66 -9.45
N THR A 154 3.79 6.51 -8.83
CA THR A 154 3.47 7.12 -7.54
C THR A 154 4.15 8.46 -7.35
N ILE A 155 3.54 9.33 -6.52
CA ILE A 155 4.13 10.56 -6.00
C ILE A 155 4.15 10.45 -4.47
N ILE A 156 5.33 10.33 -3.88
CA ILE A 156 5.49 10.23 -2.43
C ILE A 156 5.98 11.55 -1.87
N TYR A 157 5.21 12.10 -0.92
CA TYR A 157 5.56 13.36 -0.27
C TYR A 157 6.55 13.14 0.86
N THR A 158 7.58 13.98 0.90
CA THR A 158 8.59 14.02 1.95
C THR A 158 8.63 15.39 2.59
N SER A 159 9.00 15.46 3.88
CA SER A 159 9.28 16.75 4.54
C SER A 159 10.49 17.40 3.89
N GLY A 160 10.27 18.46 3.11
CA GLY A 160 11.35 19.22 2.52
C GLY A 160 12.15 19.99 3.58
N THR A 161 13.42 20.28 3.31
CA THR A 161 14.28 21.11 4.17
C THR A 161 13.76 22.55 4.33
N SER A 162 12.86 22.99 3.45
CA SER A 162 12.20 24.30 3.47
C SER A 162 10.91 24.34 4.30
N GLY A 163 10.51 23.22 4.93
CA GLY A 163 9.25 23.11 5.69
C GLY A 163 8.02 22.74 4.83
N GLU A 164 8.09 22.87 3.51
CA GLU A 164 7.03 22.46 2.60
C GLU A 164 7.24 21.00 2.14
N ALA A 165 6.16 20.25 2.10
CA ALA A 165 6.20 18.88 1.58
C ALA A 165 6.49 18.87 0.06
N LYS A 166 7.42 18.01 -0.37
CA LYS A 166 7.80 17.86 -1.78
C LYS A 166 7.42 16.48 -2.28
N GLY A 167 6.71 16.44 -3.41
CA GLY A 167 6.32 15.21 -4.08
C GLY A 167 7.47 14.63 -4.92
N VAL A 168 7.91 13.43 -4.59
CA VAL A 168 8.91 12.67 -5.35
C VAL A 168 8.19 11.69 -6.27
N VAL A 169 8.37 11.86 -7.58
CA VAL A 169 7.79 10.99 -8.61
C VAL A 169 8.67 9.76 -8.80
N LEU A 170 8.07 8.57 -8.68
CA LEU A 170 8.74 7.30 -8.99
C LEU A 170 8.10 6.65 -10.22
N THR A 171 8.96 6.17 -11.14
CA THR A 171 8.54 5.41 -12.31
C THR A 171 8.42 3.91 -11.99
N ALA A 172 7.76 3.16 -12.86
CA ALA A 172 7.69 1.71 -12.75
C ALA A 172 9.08 1.05 -12.74
N ALA A 173 10.05 1.60 -13.49
CA ALA A 173 11.44 1.15 -13.46
C ALA A 173 12.12 1.38 -12.12
N ASN A 174 11.92 2.57 -11.50
CA ASN A 174 12.47 2.85 -10.17
C ASN A 174 11.94 1.85 -9.14
N VAL A 175 10.62 1.62 -9.14
CA VAL A 175 9.98 0.68 -8.23
C VAL A 175 10.49 -0.74 -8.47
N GLY A 176 10.48 -1.24 -9.69
CA GLY A 176 10.98 -2.57 -10.03
C GLY A 176 12.42 -2.79 -9.60
N PHE A 177 13.30 -1.80 -9.81
CA PHE A 177 14.68 -1.85 -9.33
C PHE A 177 14.75 -1.94 -7.79
N MET A 178 13.99 -1.11 -7.09
CA MET A 178 13.97 -1.12 -5.61
C MET A 178 13.44 -2.45 -5.06
N LEU A 179 12.40 -3.03 -5.67
CA LEU A 179 11.87 -4.34 -5.27
C LEU A 179 12.93 -5.44 -5.42
N GLY A 180 13.64 -5.47 -6.56
CA GLY A 180 14.72 -6.41 -6.81
C GLY A 180 15.85 -6.30 -5.78
N CYS A 181 16.33 -5.08 -5.53
CA CYS A 181 17.38 -4.82 -4.54
C CYS A 181 16.94 -5.19 -3.12
N THR A 182 15.71 -4.84 -2.73
CA THR A 182 15.16 -5.15 -1.41
C THR A 182 14.99 -6.65 -1.22
N SER A 183 14.47 -7.36 -2.23
CA SER A 183 14.35 -8.82 -2.20
C SER A 183 15.69 -9.51 -2.03
N ALA A 184 16.69 -9.13 -2.85
CA ALA A 184 18.05 -9.67 -2.76
C ALA A 184 18.68 -9.41 -1.39
N ARG A 185 18.45 -8.23 -0.80
CA ARG A 185 18.96 -7.91 0.54
C ARG A 185 18.28 -8.73 1.63
N LEU A 186 16.98 -8.98 1.52
CA LEU A 186 16.26 -9.87 2.43
C LEU A 186 16.80 -11.29 2.35
N ASP A 187 17.09 -11.82 1.17
CA ASP A 187 17.68 -13.16 1.01
C ASP A 187 19.02 -13.28 1.75
N LEU A 188 19.87 -12.27 1.64
CA LEU A 188 21.14 -12.24 2.39
C LEU A 188 20.93 -12.19 3.91
N LEU A 189 19.99 -11.36 4.39
CA LEU A 189 19.71 -11.22 5.82
C LEU A 189 19.07 -12.47 6.42
N MET A 190 18.29 -13.20 5.63
CA MET A 190 17.56 -14.39 6.05
C MET A 190 18.32 -15.70 5.76
N GLY A 191 19.57 -15.63 5.33
CA GLY A 191 20.41 -16.79 5.07
C GLY A 191 19.99 -17.61 3.86
N GLY A 192 19.50 -16.94 2.81
CA GLY A 192 19.07 -17.57 1.55
C GLY A 192 17.69 -18.25 1.62
N ARG A 193 16.91 -17.99 2.65
CA ARG A 193 15.53 -18.49 2.73
C ARG A 193 14.69 -17.79 1.65
N THR A 194 14.11 -18.58 0.78
CA THR A 194 13.10 -18.10 -0.18
C THR A 194 11.73 -18.28 0.45
N SER A 195 10.87 -17.29 0.34
CA SER A 195 9.41 -17.21 0.56
C SER A 195 8.78 -18.15 1.62
N HIS A 196 7.70 -17.75 2.19
CA HIS A 196 6.92 -18.22 3.33
C HIS A 196 7.27 -17.52 4.64
N ASP A 197 7.97 -16.38 4.55
CA ASP A 197 8.20 -15.52 5.69
C ASP A 197 6.88 -14.95 6.19
N ARG A 198 6.78 -14.79 7.51
CA ARG A 198 5.63 -14.15 8.17
C ARG A 198 6.09 -12.81 8.70
N ILE A 199 5.54 -11.75 8.16
CA ILE A 199 5.97 -10.37 8.43
C ILE A 199 4.89 -9.66 9.23
N PHE A 200 5.27 -8.97 10.29
CA PHE A 200 4.43 -8.00 10.98
C PHE A 200 4.80 -6.60 10.50
N HIS A 201 3.85 -5.91 9.87
CA HIS A 201 4.06 -4.61 9.25
C HIS A 201 3.19 -3.53 9.90
N TYR A 202 3.81 -2.45 10.38
CA TYR A 202 3.13 -1.37 11.10
C TYR A 202 3.45 0.03 10.56
N LEU A 203 4.51 0.19 9.75
CA LEU A 203 4.87 1.49 9.20
C LEU A 203 3.83 1.97 8.18
N PRO A 204 3.46 3.27 8.17
CA PRO A 204 2.48 3.79 7.22
C PRO A 204 2.89 3.60 5.76
N PHE A 205 1.96 3.15 4.92
CA PHE A 205 2.21 2.92 3.48
C PHE A 205 2.48 4.20 2.68
N SER A 206 2.16 5.37 3.23
CA SER A 206 2.56 6.66 2.65
C SER A 206 4.07 6.92 2.70
N PHE A 207 4.85 6.11 3.43
CA PHE A 207 6.32 6.19 3.46
C PHE A 207 6.93 5.25 2.42
N CYS A 208 7.82 5.77 1.58
CA CYS A 208 8.43 5.03 0.47
C CYS A 208 8.99 3.66 0.90
N ALA A 209 9.81 3.63 1.94
CA ALA A 209 10.41 2.38 2.41
C ALA A 209 9.37 1.35 2.90
N SER A 210 8.29 1.81 3.54
CA SER A 210 7.19 0.97 3.98
C SER A 210 6.41 0.39 2.81
N TRP A 211 6.07 1.23 1.83
CA TRP A 211 5.38 0.85 0.62
C TRP A 211 6.19 -0.17 -0.21
N ILE A 212 7.47 0.11 -0.45
CA ILE A 212 8.38 -0.82 -1.14
C ILE A 212 8.50 -2.15 -0.39
N ALA A 213 8.58 -2.12 0.95
CA ALA A 213 8.67 -3.34 1.74
C ALA A 213 7.43 -4.23 1.56
N VAL A 214 6.21 -3.67 1.65
CA VAL A 214 4.99 -4.48 1.49
C VAL A 214 4.87 -5.06 0.08
N LEU A 215 5.20 -4.28 -0.96
CA LEU A 215 5.21 -4.79 -2.34
C LEU A 215 6.26 -5.89 -2.52
N THR A 216 7.45 -5.74 -1.91
CA THR A 216 8.49 -6.78 -1.92
C THR A 216 8.01 -8.06 -1.24
N PHE A 217 7.33 -7.97 -0.10
CA PHE A 217 6.80 -9.13 0.61
C PHE A 217 5.72 -9.85 -0.21
N LEU A 218 4.85 -9.12 -0.89
CA LEU A 218 3.87 -9.71 -1.81
C LEU A 218 4.56 -10.41 -2.98
N LEU A 219 5.58 -9.78 -3.58
CA LEU A 219 6.37 -10.36 -4.66
C LEU A 219 7.07 -11.65 -4.23
N ARG A 220 7.53 -11.74 -2.97
CA ARG A 220 8.18 -12.92 -2.38
C ARG A 220 7.20 -14.01 -1.94
N GLY A 221 5.90 -13.77 -1.98
CA GLY A 221 4.88 -14.69 -1.49
C GLY A 221 4.86 -14.83 0.04
N SER A 222 5.34 -13.83 0.77
CA SER A 222 5.31 -13.79 2.23
C SER A 222 3.90 -13.53 2.74
N LEU A 223 3.58 -14.04 3.95
CA LEU A 223 2.36 -13.66 4.66
C LEU A 223 2.61 -12.37 5.45
N VAL A 224 1.93 -11.28 5.09
CA VAL A 224 2.07 -9.99 5.76
C VAL A 224 0.89 -9.74 6.69
N THR A 225 1.18 -9.51 7.97
CA THR A 225 0.21 -9.11 8.98
C THR A 225 0.30 -7.60 9.17
N LEU A 226 -0.79 -6.89 8.87
CA LEU A 226 -0.89 -5.44 8.96
C LEU A 226 -1.42 -5.02 10.32
N ASN A 227 -0.71 -4.10 10.98
CA ASN A 227 -1.29 -3.35 12.10
C ASN A 227 -2.02 -2.13 11.54
N THR A 228 -3.31 -2.00 11.84
CA THR A 228 -4.16 -0.91 11.35
C THR A 228 -4.16 0.30 12.28
N ASP A 229 -3.70 0.14 13.52
CA ASP A 229 -3.64 1.17 14.53
C ASP A 229 -2.31 1.15 15.30
N LEU A 230 -1.47 2.15 15.04
CA LEU A 230 -0.15 2.27 15.65
C LEU A 230 -0.18 2.33 17.19
N THR A 231 -1.29 2.79 17.78
CA THR A 231 -1.43 2.86 19.26
C THR A 231 -1.59 1.47 19.88
N LYS A 232 -1.98 0.47 19.09
CA LYS A 232 -2.22 -0.90 19.54
C LYS A 232 -1.03 -1.85 19.30
N ILE A 233 0.08 -1.35 18.71
CA ILE A 233 1.29 -2.18 18.45
C ILE A 233 1.73 -2.98 19.69
N PRO A 234 1.82 -2.41 20.91
CA PRO A 234 2.24 -3.18 22.07
C PRO A 234 1.33 -4.37 22.41
N ASN A 235 0.05 -4.25 22.10
CA ASN A 235 -0.94 -5.29 22.35
C ASN A 235 -1.00 -6.33 21.23
N ASP A 236 -0.79 -5.89 19.99
CA ASP A 236 -0.86 -6.75 18.79
C ASP A 236 0.42 -7.55 18.56
N MET A 237 1.58 -7.02 18.98
CA MET A 237 2.88 -7.65 18.77
C MET A 237 3.18 -8.86 19.68
N PRO A 238 2.92 -8.86 20.99
CA PRO A 238 3.28 -9.99 21.87
C PRO A 238 2.60 -11.31 21.50
N GLY A 239 1.34 -11.27 21.09
CA GLY A 239 0.62 -12.45 20.61
C GLY A 239 1.12 -12.99 19.27
N ARG A 240 2.06 -12.28 18.63
CA ARG A 240 2.61 -12.58 17.31
C ARG A 240 4.10 -12.88 17.32
N ALA A 241 4.79 -12.79 18.46
CA ALA A 241 6.21 -13.10 18.57
C ALA A 241 6.56 -14.51 18.06
N ALA A 242 5.60 -15.44 18.11
CA ALA A 242 5.73 -16.77 17.49
C ALA A 242 5.64 -16.77 15.96
N LEU A 243 5.33 -15.64 15.33
CA LEU A 243 5.22 -15.49 13.87
C LEU A 243 6.53 -15.04 13.21
N PHE A 244 7.48 -14.58 13.98
CA PHE A 244 8.84 -14.35 13.48
C PHE A 244 9.64 -15.64 13.65
N PRO A 245 10.04 -16.33 12.57
CA PRO A 245 11.10 -17.32 12.70
C PRO A 245 12.32 -16.55 13.20
N GLN A 246 12.80 -16.93 14.37
CA GLN A 246 13.93 -16.44 15.11
C GLN A 246 14.96 -15.68 14.24
N CYS A 247 14.89 -14.36 14.25
CA CYS A 247 16.09 -13.58 13.97
C CYS A 247 17.09 -14.01 15.05
N PRO A 248 18.26 -14.59 14.72
CA PRO A 248 19.25 -14.87 15.74
C PRO A 248 19.54 -13.55 16.47
N PRO A 249 19.71 -13.56 17.81
CA PRO A 249 20.02 -12.35 18.55
C PRO A 249 21.24 -11.72 17.88
N ILE A 250 21.15 -10.41 17.59
CA ILE A 250 22.31 -9.65 17.08
C ILE A 250 23.38 -9.79 18.16
N ALA A 251 24.41 -10.60 17.86
CA ALA A 251 25.53 -10.76 18.75
C ALA A 251 26.16 -9.39 18.94
N GLY A 252 26.00 -8.76 20.13
CA GLY A 252 26.57 -7.47 20.45
C GLY A 252 25.71 -6.49 21.26
N ALA A 253 24.47 -6.80 21.58
CA ALA A 253 23.70 -5.96 22.52
C ALA A 253 24.21 -6.22 23.95
N HIS A 254 25.20 -5.43 24.40
CA HIS A 254 25.60 -5.40 25.81
C HIS A 254 24.39 -4.97 26.66
N ALA A 255 23.98 -5.84 27.57
CA ALA A 255 23.10 -5.48 28.66
C ALA A 255 23.75 -4.36 29.51
N PRO A 256 23.00 -3.35 29.97
CA PRO A 256 23.55 -2.36 30.88
C PRO A 256 23.93 -3.08 32.20
N ARG A 257 25.18 -2.94 32.57
CA ARG A 257 25.64 -3.37 33.92
C ARG A 257 24.93 -2.49 34.95
N ARG A 258 24.38 -3.14 35.94
CA ARG A 258 23.88 -2.50 37.18
C ARG A 258 25.04 -1.85 37.94
#